data_76abb4d8b8c8229cfc6e7bd000b35318
#
_entry.id   76abb4d8b8c8229cfc6e7bd000b35318
#
_cell.length_a   1.000
_cell.length_b   1.000
_cell.length_c   1.000
_cell.angle_alpha   90.00
_cell.angle_beta   90.00
_cell.angle_gamma   90.00
#
_symmetry.space_group_name_H-M   'P 1'
#
loop_
_entity.id
_entity.type
_entity.pdbx_description
1 polymer ?
#
loop_
_entity_poly.entity_id
_entity_poly.type
_entity_poly.pdbx_seq_one_letter_code
_entity_poly.pdbx_strand_id
1 'polypeptide(L)'
;MRFKPSETAGGVTVELGPDEAQFPPIPLPEVHLKKILVPIDFSECSSKAVAYAAALAKQFHASVHLLHVQTPPTPIPALIDFPMAAEGSKEVQEKLQRLARSIDPAITRQITVLVGTPEDEIVSAIDDNNIDLVIFGTHGRTGLQHWLQGSVTERVLRRATCPVLIVRQEEHDFVG
;
A
#
# COMPACT_ATOMS: atom_id res chain seq x y z
N MET A 1 -1.08 -7.19 -38.40
CA MET A 1 -2.22 -7.63 -37.59
C MET A 1 -2.30 -9.15 -37.62
N ARG A 2 -2.24 -9.81 -36.45
CA ARG A 2 -2.36 -11.27 -36.37
C ARG A 2 -3.58 -11.61 -35.52
N PHE A 3 -4.41 -12.49 -36.04
CA PHE A 3 -5.57 -13.02 -35.32
C PHE A 3 -5.20 -14.40 -34.77
N LYS A 4 -5.37 -14.61 -33.49
CA LYS A 4 -5.20 -15.91 -32.84
C LYS A 4 -6.53 -16.31 -32.18
N PRO A 5 -6.92 -17.59 -32.21
CA PRO A 5 -8.02 -18.05 -31.37
C PRO A 5 -7.68 -17.72 -29.90
N SER A 6 -8.64 -17.15 -29.18
CA SER A 6 -8.49 -16.99 -27.74
C SER A 6 -8.55 -18.35 -27.05
N GLU A 7 -7.83 -18.53 -25.95
CA GLU A 7 -7.95 -19.71 -25.09
C GLU A 7 -9.34 -19.82 -24.44
N THR A 8 -10.11 -18.74 -24.49
CA THR A 8 -11.51 -18.70 -24.03
C THR A 8 -12.45 -19.00 -25.18
N ALA A 9 -13.37 -19.93 -25.00
CA ALA A 9 -14.35 -20.31 -26.04
C ALA A 9 -15.09 -19.09 -26.59
N GLY A 10 -15.02 -18.89 -27.92
CA GLY A 10 -15.72 -17.79 -28.62
C GLY A 10 -14.97 -16.47 -28.69
N GLY A 11 -13.74 -16.39 -28.18
CA GLY A 11 -12.90 -15.20 -28.27
C GLY A 11 -11.91 -15.20 -29.43
N VAL A 12 -11.51 -14.02 -29.89
CA VAL A 12 -10.42 -13.81 -30.85
C VAL A 12 -9.43 -12.82 -30.24
N THR A 13 -8.17 -13.19 -30.16
CA THR A 13 -7.09 -12.26 -29.79
C THR A 13 -6.52 -11.62 -31.05
N VAL A 14 -6.46 -10.30 -31.05
CA VAL A 14 -5.87 -9.52 -32.13
C VAL A 14 -4.54 -8.94 -31.64
N GLU A 15 -3.44 -9.37 -32.24
CA GLU A 15 -2.11 -8.79 -32.01
C GLU A 15 -1.83 -7.74 -33.07
N LEU A 16 -1.61 -6.49 -32.63
CA LEU A 16 -1.18 -5.38 -33.48
C LEU A 16 0.33 -5.21 -33.40
N GLY A 17 0.98 -5.17 -34.55
CA GLY A 17 2.39 -4.79 -34.61
C GLY A 17 2.58 -3.28 -34.40
N PRO A 18 3.82 -2.83 -34.11
CA PRO A 18 4.10 -1.42 -33.85
C PRO A 18 3.74 -0.49 -35.01
N ASP A 19 3.78 -0.99 -36.25
CA ASP A 19 3.49 -0.22 -37.45
C ASP A 19 2.02 -0.30 -37.90
N GLU A 20 1.20 -1.09 -37.23
CA GLU A 20 -0.20 -1.31 -37.61
C GLU A 20 -1.20 -0.48 -36.78
N ALA A 21 -0.73 0.40 -35.92
CA ALA A 21 -1.57 1.29 -35.15
C ALA A 21 -2.17 2.37 -36.07
N GLN A 22 -3.44 2.23 -36.43
CA GLN A 22 -4.19 3.24 -37.22
C GLN A 22 -4.58 4.49 -36.39
N PHE A 23 -4.20 4.51 -35.10
CA PHE A 23 -4.47 5.64 -34.20
C PHE A 23 -3.17 6.39 -33.92
N PRO A 24 -3.23 7.72 -33.81
CA PRO A 24 -2.07 8.49 -33.39
C PRO A 24 -1.58 7.96 -32.03
N PRO A 25 -0.26 7.88 -31.82
CA PRO A 25 0.28 7.41 -30.55
C PRO A 25 -0.26 8.29 -29.42
N ILE A 26 -0.83 7.64 -28.40
CA ILE A 26 -1.21 8.34 -27.18
C ILE A 26 0.09 8.80 -26.52
N PRO A 27 0.28 10.11 -26.26
CA PRO A 27 1.46 10.59 -25.56
C PRO A 27 1.48 9.92 -24.19
N LEU A 28 2.51 9.12 -23.92
CA LEU A 28 2.67 8.46 -22.64
C LEU A 28 3.08 9.51 -21.60
N PRO A 29 2.30 9.71 -20.54
CA PRO A 29 2.69 10.60 -19.47
C PRO A 29 3.94 10.04 -18.77
N GLU A 30 4.82 10.92 -18.35
CA GLU A 30 5.97 10.56 -17.55
C GLU A 30 5.50 10.17 -16.13
N VAL A 31 6.00 9.05 -15.59
CA VAL A 31 5.64 8.60 -14.24
C VAL A 31 6.52 9.33 -13.23
N HIS A 32 5.89 10.15 -12.41
CA HIS A 32 6.53 10.87 -11.31
C HIS A 32 6.15 10.24 -9.96
N LEU A 33 6.82 9.16 -9.57
CA LEU A 33 6.63 8.49 -8.28
C LEU A 33 7.77 8.90 -7.35
N LYS A 34 7.49 9.73 -6.34
CA LYS A 34 8.47 10.27 -5.39
C LYS A 34 8.27 9.79 -3.96
N LYS A 35 7.02 9.54 -3.56
CA LYS A 35 6.67 9.19 -2.19
C LYS A 35 5.66 8.05 -2.15
N ILE A 36 6.05 6.97 -1.49
CA ILE A 36 5.23 5.77 -1.32
C ILE A 36 4.87 5.63 0.17
N LEU A 37 3.59 5.58 0.50
CA LEU A 37 3.09 5.31 1.85
C LEU A 37 2.77 3.82 1.99
N VAL A 38 3.20 3.20 3.07
CA VAL A 38 2.87 1.82 3.41
C VAL A 38 2.26 1.79 4.82
N PRO A 39 0.94 1.66 4.94
CA PRO A 39 0.31 1.39 6.23
C PRO A 39 0.70 0.01 6.77
N ILE A 40 1.13 -0.03 8.03
CA ILE A 40 1.69 -1.22 8.68
C ILE A 40 0.79 -1.66 9.83
N ASP A 41 0.35 -2.91 9.80
CA ASP A 41 -0.35 -3.60 10.89
C ASP A 41 0.48 -4.74 11.49
N PHE A 42 1.74 -4.88 11.06
CA PHE A 42 2.68 -5.94 11.41
C PHE A 42 2.28 -7.36 10.95
N SER A 43 1.32 -7.48 10.03
CA SER A 43 1.01 -8.74 9.37
C SER A 43 2.07 -9.11 8.32
N GLU A 44 2.08 -10.38 7.90
CA GLU A 44 2.90 -10.82 6.76
C GLU A 44 2.55 -10.07 5.49
N CYS A 45 1.27 -9.75 5.29
CA CYS A 45 0.80 -8.98 4.14
C CYS A 45 1.37 -7.56 4.12
N SER A 46 1.39 -6.87 5.27
CA SER A 46 2.00 -5.54 5.34
C SER A 46 3.53 -5.61 5.15
N SER A 47 4.18 -6.69 5.59
CA SER A 47 5.61 -6.92 5.31
C SER A 47 5.87 -7.15 3.81
N LYS A 48 4.99 -7.88 3.12
CA LYS A 48 5.04 -8.05 1.66
C LYS A 48 4.84 -6.71 0.94
N ALA A 49 3.91 -5.89 1.40
CA ALA A 49 3.70 -4.53 0.87
C ALA A 49 4.97 -3.66 0.97
N VAL A 50 5.75 -3.81 2.05
CA VAL A 50 7.05 -3.13 2.19
C VAL A 50 8.05 -3.60 1.13
N ALA A 51 8.09 -4.88 0.78
CA ALA A 51 8.98 -5.38 -0.28
C ALA A 51 8.61 -4.76 -1.64
N TYR A 52 7.31 -4.68 -1.97
CA TYR A 52 6.82 -3.99 -3.17
C TYR A 52 7.20 -2.50 -3.16
N ALA A 53 6.99 -1.82 -2.03
CA ALA A 53 7.36 -0.42 -1.89
C ALA A 53 8.85 -0.19 -2.09
N ALA A 54 9.70 -1.05 -1.52
CA ALA A 54 11.15 -0.97 -1.67
C ALA A 54 11.60 -1.19 -3.13
N ALA A 55 11.01 -2.17 -3.83
CA ALA A 55 11.32 -2.42 -5.24
C ALA A 55 10.94 -1.23 -6.12
N LEU A 56 9.72 -0.69 -5.96
CA LEU A 56 9.27 0.49 -6.69
C LEU A 56 10.08 1.73 -6.32
N ALA A 57 10.37 1.94 -5.04
CA ALA A 57 11.19 3.06 -4.59
C ALA A 57 12.59 3.03 -5.20
N LYS A 58 13.20 1.84 -5.30
CA LYS A 58 14.49 1.66 -5.97
C LYS A 58 14.42 1.99 -7.46
N GLN A 59 13.37 1.54 -8.14
CA GLN A 59 13.18 1.76 -9.58
C GLN A 59 12.93 3.23 -9.92
N PHE A 60 12.14 3.94 -9.11
CA PHE A 60 11.72 5.32 -9.37
C PHE A 60 12.47 6.37 -8.55
N HIS A 61 13.46 5.96 -7.74
CA HIS A 61 14.16 6.84 -6.80
C HIS A 61 13.21 7.55 -5.83
N ALA A 62 12.19 6.84 -5.39
CA ALA A 62 11.18 7.34 -4.45
C ALA A 62 11.61 7.12 -3.00
N SER A 63 10.98 7.83 -2.08
CA SER A 63 11.06 7.57 -0.64
C SER A 63 9.94 6.66 -0.17
N VAL A 64 10.17 5.88 0.89
CA VAL A 64 9.18 5.01 1.54
C VAL A 64 8.83 5.56 2.91
N HIS A 65 7.54 5.76 3.15
CA HIS A 65 6.99 6.17 4.44
C HIS A 65 6.20 5.02 5.05
N LEU A 66 6.69 4.44 6.15
CA LEU A 66 6.02 3.40 6.93
C LEU A 66 5.17 4.08 8.01
N LEU A 67 3.86 3.84 7.96
CA LEU A 67 2.91 4.43 8.90
C LEU A 67 2.20 3.34 9.69
N HIS A 68 2.25 3.40 11.01
CA HIS A 68 1.40 2.60 11.89
C HIS A 68 0.44 3.51 12.65
N VAL A 69 -0.82 3.11 12.70
CA VAL A 69 -1.85 3.84 13.46
C VAL A 69 -2.31 2.96 14.63
N GLN A 70 -2.08 3.46 15.83
CA GLN A 70 -2.58 2.83 17.05
C GLN A 70 -4.00 3.33 17.34
N THR A 71 -4.95 2.40 17.39
CA THR A 71 -6.29 2.73 17.86
C THR A 71 -6.26 2.90 19.38
N PRO A 72 -6.69 4.05 19.91
CA PRO A 72 -6.74 4.23 21.36
C PRO A 72 -7.67 3.17 21.97
N PRO A 73 -7.33 2.61 23.14
CA PRO A 73 -8.22 1.72 23.84
C PRO A 73 -9.55 2.46 24.10
N THR A 74 -10.66 1.76 23.93
CA THR A 74 -11.98 2.32 24.25
C THR A 74 -11.93 2.84 25.69
N PRO A 75 -12.33 4.09 25.98
CA PRO A 75 -12.28 4.62 27.33
C PRO A 75 -13.13 3.74 28.24
N ILE A 76 -12.48 2.98 29.13
CA ILE A 76 -13.18 2.34 30.24
C ILE A 76 -13.39 3.46 31.26
N PRO A 77 -14.62 3.88 31.57
CA PRO A 77 -14.88 5.06 32.42
C PRO A 77 -14.20 5.02 33.78
N ALA A 78 -13.75 3.84 34.24
CA ALA A 78 -13.10 3.65 35.52
C ALA A 78 -11.57 3.82 35.52
N LEU A 79 -10.92 4.08 34.39
CA LEU A 79 -9.46 4.09 34.25
C LEU A 79 -8.92 5.37 33.56
N ILE A 80 -9.61 6.51 33.77
CA ILE A 80 -9.26 7.80 33.14
C ILE A 80 -7.88 8.34 33.57
N ASP A 81 -7.30 7.86 34.67
CA ASP A 81 -6.06 8.40 35.25
C ASP A 81 -4.78 7.57 34.97
N PHE A 82 -4.83 6.57 34.08
CA PHE A 82 -3.63 5.80 33.78
C PHE A 82 -2.95 6.30 32.49
N PRO A 83 -1.67 6.69 32.54
CA PRO A 83 -0.90 7.05 31.34
C PRO A 83 -0.52 5.77 30.55
N MET A 84 -1.50 5.12 29.91
CA MET A 84 -1.29 3.90 29.11
C MET A 84 -0.61 4.13 27.74
N ALA A 85 -0.38 5.38 27.35
CA ALA A 85 0.08 5.69 25.98
C ALA A 85 1.59 5.54 25.76
N ALA A 86 2.42 5.44 26.80
CA ALA A 86 3.86 5.57 26.62
C ALA A 86 4.60 4.24 26.36
N GLU A 87 4.15 3.12 26.93
CA GLU A 87 4.90 1.86 26.80
C GLU A 87 4.60 1.13 25.48
N GLY A 88 3.34 1.09 25.03
CA GLY A 88 2.98 0.52 23.74
C GLY A 88 3.60 1.23 22.54
N SER A 89 3.83 2.54 22.64
CA SER A 89 4.42 3.32 21.55
C SER A 89 5.90 3.02 21.31
N LYS A 90 6.68 2.70 22.32
CA LYS A 90 8.11 2.32 22.20
C LYS A 90 8.28 1.00 21.48
N GLU A 91 7.56 -0.05 21.90
CA GLU A 91 7.63 -1.36 21.25
C GLU A 91 7.22 -1.31 19.78
N VAL A 92 6.15 -0.57 19.48
CA VAL A 92 5.67 -0.34 18.10
C VAL A 92 6.72 0.40 17.28
N GLN A 93 7.32 1.43 17.84
CA GLN A 93 8.37 2.20 17.18
C GLN A 93 9.61 1.34 16.88
N GLU A 94 10.02 0.49 17.82
CA GLU A 94 11.13 -0.46 17.62
C GLU A 94 10.80 -1.50 16.54
N LYS A 95 9.57 -2.01 16.48
CA LYS A 95 9.11 -2.92 15.42
C LYS A 95 9.18 -2.25 14.05
N LEU A 96 8.66 -1.02 13.94
CA LEU A 96 8.75 -0.23 12.71
C LEU A 96 10.18 0.07 12.30
N GLN A 97 11.05 0.42 13.25
CA GLN A 97 12.47 0.65 12.98
C GLN A 97 13.15 -0.63 12.45
N ARG A 98 12.86 -1.81 13.03
CA ARG A 98 13.37 -3.08 12.53
C ARG A 98 12.91 -3.33 11.08
N LEU A 99 11.64 -3.11 10.80
CA LEU A 99 11.10 -3.24 9.45
C LEU A 99 11.74 -2.24 8.47
N ALA A 100 11.91 -0.99 8.88
CA ALA A 100 12.58 0.02 8.07
C ALA A 100 14.05 -0.32 7.76
N ARG A 101 14.74 -1.01 8.68
CA ARG A 101 16.14 -1.47 8.48
C ARG A 101 16.24 -2.60 7.46
N SER A 102 15.16 -3.33 7.16
CA SER A 102 15.17 -4.37 6.11
C SER A 102 15.12 -3.78 4.69
N ILE A 103 14.76 -2.50 4.55
CA ILE A 103 14.78 -1.78 3.27
C ILE A 103 16.21 -1.38 2.94
N ASP A 104 16.58 -1.46 1.67
CA ASP A 104 17.90 -1.03 1.15
C ASP A 104 18.29 0.35 1.72
N PRO A 105 19.49 0.49 2.33
CA PRO A 105 19.95 1.77 2.90
C PRO A 105 19.98 2.94 1.92
N ALA A 106 20.07 2.67 0.63
CA ALA A 106 20.06 3.71 -0.40
C ALA A 106 18.68 4.37 -0.57
N ILE A 107 17.60 3.72 -0.09
CA ILE A 107 16.24 4.25 -0.18
C ILE A 107 15.98 5.16 1.02
N THR A 108 15.53 6.39 0.78
CA THR A 108 15.08 7.29 1.84
C THR A 108 13.85 6.71 2.53
N ARG A 109 13.89 6.59 3.86
CA ARG A 109 12.84 5.98 4.69
C ARG A 109 12.37 6.93 5.77
N GLN A 110 11.07 6.99 5.95
CA GLN A 110 10.43 7.67 7.08
C GLN A 110 9.57 6.66 7.83
N ILE A 111 9.51 6.78 9.14
CA ILE A 111 8.59 6.01 9.99
C ILE A 111 7.75 6.96 10.83
N THR A 112 6.47 6.67 10.95
CA THR A 112 5.55 7.45 11.78
C THR A 112 4.60 6.51 12.53
N VAL A 113 4.36 6.82 13.79
CA VAL A 113 3.32 6.20 14.61
C VAL A 113 2.34 7.28 14.98
N LEU A 114 1.08 7.09 14.60
CA LEU A 114 -0.03 7.97 14.95
C LEU A 114 -0.98 7.26 15.92
N VAL A 115 -1.78 8.02 16.62
CA VAL A 115 -2.85 7.49 17.49
C VAL A 115 -4.17 8.07 17.00
N GLY A 116 -5.11 7.20 16.61
CA GLY A 116 -6.38 7.65 16.06
C GLY A 116 -7.16 6.54 15.37
N THR A 117 -8.07 6.94 14.51
CA THR A 117 -8.82 6.05 13.63
C THR A 117 -7.97 5.73 12.41
N PRO A 118 -7.60 4.46 12.15
CA PRO A 118 -6.62 4.14 11.11
C PRO A 118 -6.94 4.73 9.73
N GLU A 119 -8.19 4.65 9.27
CA GLU A 119 -8.56 5.19 7.97
C GLU A 119 -8.45 6.71 7.89
N ASP A 120 -8.75 7.43 8.96
CA ASP A 120 -8.68 8.89 8.98
C ASP A 120 -7.23 9.37 9.00
N GLU A 121 -6.41 8.76 9.85
CA GLU A 121 -4.98 9.09 9.95
C GLU A 121 -4.22 8.77 8.67
N ILE A 122 -4.56 7.66 8.00
CA ILE A 122 -3.94 7.30 6.72
C ILE A 122 -4.31 8.31 5.63
N VAL A 123 -5.60 8.68 5.53
CA VAL A 123 -6.06 9.67 4.54
C VAL A 123 -5.41 11.03 4.79
N SER A 124 -5.36 11.49 6.04
CA SER A 124 -4.65 12.74 6.40
C SER A 124 -3.17 12.67 6.04
N ALA A 125 -2.51 11.53 6.31
CA ALA A 125 -1.10 11.35 5.96
C ALA A 125 -0.85 11.37 4.43
N ILE A 126 -1.80 10.89 3.61
CA ILE A 126 -1.72 10.99 2.15
C ILE A 126 -1.68 12.44 1.72
N ASP A 127 -2.62 13.25 2.20
CA ASP A 127 -2.78 14.64 1.79
C ASP A 127 -1.64 15.52 2.37
N ASP A 128 -1.34 15.41 3.65
CA ASP A 128 -0.34 16.23 4.34
C ASP A 128 1.08 16.02 3.81
N ASN A 129 1.38 14.80 3.37
CA ASN A 129 2.72 14.46 2.86
C ASN A 129 2.82 14.47 1.34
N ASN A 130 1.73 14.74 0.61
CA ASN A 130 1.66 14.65 -0.84
C ASN A 130 2.18 13.29 -1.33
N ILE A 131 1.51 12.22 -0.90
CA ILE A 131 1.84 10.84 -1.26
C ILE A 131 1.41 10.55 -2.69
N ASP A 132 2.29 9.95 -3.48
CA ASP A 132 2.02 9.61 -4.88
C ASP A 132 1.41 8.21 -5.04
N LEU A 133 1.68 7.30 -4.09
CA LEU A 133 1.19 5.91 -4.11
C LEU A 133 1.05 5.37 -2.70
N VAL A 134 -0.07 4.73 -2.41
CA VAL A 134 -0.24 3.91 -1.20
C VAL A 134 -0.16 2.44 -1.56
N ILE A 135 0.58 1.64 -0.77
CA ILE A 135 0.64 0.19 -0.94
C ILE A 135 0.13 -0.49 0.32
N PHE A 136 -1.01 -1.18 0.20
CA PHE A 136 -1.59 -1.97 1.27
C PHE A 136 -1.28 -3.44 1.13
N GLY A 137 -0.92 -4.09 2.23
CA GLY A 137 -0.98 -5.54 2.36
C GLY A 137 -2.36 -6.00 2.85
N THR A 138 -2.97 -6.93 2.17
CA THR A 138 -4.26 -7.49 2.57
C THR A 138 -4.23 -9.01 2.58
N HIS A 139 -4.96 -9.66 3.50
CA HIS A 139 -5.06 -11.11 3.55
C HIS A 139 -5.83 -11.63 2.34
N GLY A 140 -5.19 -12.50 1.53
CA GLY A 140 -5.86 -13.29 0.49
C GLY A 140 -6.59 -14.48 1.09
N ARG A 141 -7.60 -15.02 0.47
CA ARG A 141 -8.24 -16.33 0.62
C ARG A 141 -9.06 -16.69 1.86
N THR A 142 -8.75 -16.37 3.09
CA THR A 142 -9.46 -16.95 4.25
C THR A 142 -10.53 -16.09 4.90
N GLY A 143 -10.74 -14.85 4.42
CA GLY A 143 -11.71 -13.92 5.01
C GLY A 143 -12.65 -13.23 4.03
N LEU A 144 -12.64 -13.59 2.76
CA LEU A 144 -13.02 -12.71 1.66
C LEU A 144 -14.47 -12.69 1.22
N GLN A 145 -15.35 -13.45 1.81
CA GLN A 145 -16.78 -13.27 1.49
C GLN A 145 -17.39 -12.01 2.15
N HIS A 146 -16.65 -11.36 3.07
CA HIS A 146 -17.10 -10.14 3.77
C HIS A 146 -16.13 -8.94 3.70
N TRP A 147 -15.11 -8.99 2.84
CA TRP A 147 -14.02 -8.02 2.84
C TRP A 147 -14.32 -6.63 2.22
N LEU A 148 -15.47 -6.46 1.62
CA LEU A 148 -15.87 -5.17 1.07
C LEU A 148 -16.72 -4.34 2.03
N GLN A 149 -17.03 -4.84 3.23
CA GLN A 149 -17.81 -4.08 4.19
C GLN A 149 -16.98 -3.71 5.43
N GLY A 150 -16.29 -2.57 5.37
CA GLY A 150 -15.78 -1.88 6.54
C GLY A 150 -14.31 -2.07 6.88
N SER A 151 -13.46 -2.63 6.00
CA SER A 151 -12.01 -2.68 6.24
C SER A 151 -11.36 -1.30 6.12
N VAL A 152 -10.28 -1.05 6.87
CA VAL A 152 -9.47 0.17 6.76
C VAL A 152 -9.07 0.43 5.30
N THR A 153 -8.61 -0.60 4.60
CA THR A 153 -8.22 -0.52 3.19
C THR A 153 -9.33 -0.01 2.29
N GLU A 154 -10.57 -0.52 2.44
CA GLU A 154 -11.70 -0.07 1.64
C GLU A 154 -12.06 1.40 1.92
N ARG A 155 -12.07 1.79 3.18
CA ARG A 155 -12.39 3.17 3.56
C ARG A 155 -11.34 4.15 3.04
N VAL A 156 -10.06 3.78 3.09
CA VAL A 156 -8.98 4.57 2.50
C VAL A 156 -9.10 4.60 0.99
N LEU A 157 -9.34 3.45 0.32
CA LEU A 157 -9.49 3.38 -1.14
C LEU A 157 -10.57 4.32 -1.68
N ARG A 158 -11.68 4.50 -0.94
CA ARG A 158 -12.76 5.42 -1.31
C ARG A 158 -12.41 6.90 -1.14
N ARG A 159 -11.41 7.23 -0.33
CA ARG A 159 -11.09 8.60 0.09
C ARG A 159 -9.70 9.06 -0.37
N ALA A 160 -8.83 8.13 -0.74
CA ALA A 160 -7.46 8.44 -1.16
C ALA A 160 -7.46 9.32 -2.41
N THR A 161 -6.62 10.35 -2.39
CA THR A 161 -6.40 11.29 -3.49
C THR A 161 -5.29 10.83 -4.45
N CYS A 162 -4.65 9.70 -4.16
CA CYS A 162 -3.60 9.08 -4.99
C CYS A 162 -3.95 7.60 -5.31
N PRO A 163 -3.28 6.98 -6.30
CA PRO A 163 -3.40 5.55 -6.58
C PRO A 163 -3.12 4.67 -5.36
N VAL A 164 -3.83 3.54 -5.28
CA VAL A 164 -3.67 2.54 -4.21
C VAL A 164 -3.37 1.18 -4.84
N LEU A 165 -2.25 0.59 -4.46
CA LEU A 165 -1.87 -0.76 -4.81
C LEU A 165 -2.20 -1.70 -3.65
N ILE A 166 -2.89 -2.80 -3.95
CA ILE A 166 -3.25 -3.82 -2.97
C ILE A 166 -2.43 -5.06 -3.24
N VAL A 167 -1.61 -5.48 -2.27
CA VAL A 167 -0.77 -6.67 -2.31
C VAL A 167 -1.41 -7.76 -1.44
N ARG A 168 -1.62 -8.94 -2.00
CA ARG A 168 -2.19 -10.09 -1.31
C ARG A 168 -1.09 -11.08 -0.92
N GLN A 169 -1.37 -11.93 0.05
CA GLN A 169 -0.44 -12.95 0.49
C GLN A 169 -0.15 -13.97 -0.62
N GLU A 170 -1.23 -14.49 -1.24
CA GLU A 170 -1.17 -15.46 -2.31
C GLU A 170 -1.54 -14.80 -3.65
N GLU A 171 -0.56 -14.30 -4.35
CA GLU A 171 -0.70 -13.78 -5.71
C GLU A 171 0.57 -14.04 -6.50
N HIS A 172 0.50 -13.86 -7.81
CA HIS A 172 1.68 -13.88 -8.66
C HIS A 172 2.52 -12.63 -8.39
N ASP A 173 3.70 -12.83 -7.79
CA ASP A 173 4.61 -11.74 -7.49
C ASP A 173 5.37 -11.29 -8.75
N PHE A 174 5.41 -9.98 -8.98
CA PHE A 174 6.28 -9.38 -10.00
C PHE A 174 7.51 -8.69 -9.39
N VAL A 175 7.70 -8.86 -8.08
CA VAL A 175 8.83 -8.39 -7.29
C VAL A 175 9.54 -9.62 -6.72
N GLY A 176 10.82 -9.81 -7.03
CA GLY A 176 11.64 -10.92 -6.58
C GLY A 176 13.10 -10.51 -6.37
#